data_260ab0b723e3ec02575680491b526252
#
_entry.id   260ab0b723e3ec02575680491b526252
#
_cell.length_a   1.000
_cell.length_b   1.000
_cell.length_c   1.000
_cell.angle_alpha   90.00
_cell.angle_beta   90.00
_cell.angle_gamma   90.00
#
_symmetry.space_group_name_H-M   'P 1'
#
loop_
_entity.id
_entity.type
_entity.pdbx_description
1 polymer ?
#
loop_
_entity_poly.entity_id
_entity_poly.type
_entity_poly.pdbx_seq_one_letter_code
_entity_poly.pdbx_strand_id
1 'polypeptide(L)'
;MHVIQDNIGTLIAAETKGALRAIDNAILTELRLCTSLVEAFEAADLPIGPTQKLLQTLSSGLSHFIAGRGEMAQTVRTLTAIKSGSNLQETSYNCPTVGEAPMPSRQLPIRETCTTPSFG
;
A
#
# COMPACT_ATOMS: atom_id res chain seq x y z
N MET A 1 6.06 -28.80 -1.99
CA MET A 1 6.47 -27.49 -2.54
C MET A 1 5.59 -27.14 -3.71
N HIS A 2 5.10 -25.92 -3.70
CA HIS A 2 4.29 -25.46 -4.82
C HIS A 2 5.22 -25.06 -5.97
N VAL A 3 4.80 -25.34 -7.19
CA VAL A 3 5.60 -25.00 -8.35
C VAL A 3 4.93 -23.86 -9.09
N ILE A 4 5.63 -22.75 -9.18
CA ILE A 4 5.11 -21.54 -9.82
C ILE A 4 6.06 -21.18 -10.96
N GLN A 5 5.48 -20.84 -12.11
CA GLN A 5 6.29 -20.42 -13.23
C GLN A 5 6.94 -19.09 -12.96
N ASP A 6 8.18 -18.95 -13.39
CA ASP A 6 8.94 -17.74 -13.12
C ASP A 6 8.26 -16.48 -13.62
N ASN A 7 7.73 -16.53 -14.84
CA ASN A 7 7.08 -15.36 -15.40
C ASN A 7 5.82 -14.97 -14.63
N ILE A 8 5.14 -15.95 -14.02
CA ILE A 8 3.97 -15.66 -13.22
C ILE A 8 4.38 -14.94 -11.92
N GLY A 9 5.46 -15.40 -11.31
CA GLY A 9 5.96 -14.73 -10.11
C GLY A 9 6.35 -13.28 -10.38
N THR A 10 7.02 -13.04 -11.49
CA THR A 10 7.40 -11.69 -11.89
C THR A 10 6.18 -10.82 -12.13
N LEU A 11 5.17 -11.37 -12.80
CA LEU A 11 3.94 -10.64 -13.09
C LEU A 11 3.22 -10.26 -11.80
N ILE A 12 3.07 -11.22 -10.89
CA ILE A 12 2.37 -10.97 -9.64
C ILE A 12 3.08 -9.89 -8.83
N ALA A 13 4.41 -9.95 -8.79
CA ALA A 13 5.17 -8.95 -8.04
C ALA A 13 4.96 -7.56 -8.63
N ALA A 14 5.00 -7.45 -9.96
CA ALA A 14 4.82 -6.17 -10.62
C ALA A 14 3.42 -5.61 -10.38
N GLU A 15 2.41 -6.48 -10.47
CA GLU A 15 1.03 -6.03 -10.29
C GLU A 15 0.73 -5.69 -8.83
N THR A 16 1.35 -6.38 -7.89
CA THR A 16 1.22 -6.05 -6.49
C THR A 16 1.78 -4.65 -6.20
N LYS A 17 2.93 -4.37 -6.76
CA LYS A 17 3.53 -3.05 -6.63
C LYS A 17 2.64 -1.98 -7.25
N GLY A 18 2.09 -2.28 -8.43
CA GLY A 18 1.19 -1.35 -9.09
C GLY A 18 -0.05 -1.07 -8.30
N ALA A 19 -0.62 -2.10 -7.66
CA ALA A 19 -1.81 -1.92 -6.85
C ALA A 19 -1.53 -1.04 -5.63
N LEU A 20 -0.40 -1.24 -4.98
CA LEU A 20 -0.04 -0.42 -3.83
C LEU A 20 0.18 1.03 -4.24
N ARG A 21 0.84 1.26 -5.37
CA ARG A 21 1.01 2.61 -5.88
C ARG A 21 -0.30 3.29 -6.21
N ALA A 22 -1.24 2.52 -6.77
CA ALA A 22 -2.55 3.08 -7.11
C ALA A 22 -3.30 3.51 -5.86
N ILE A 23 -3.21 2.72 -4.80
CA ILE A 23 -3.86 3.08 -3.54
C ILE A 23 -3.19 4.30 -2.92
N ASP A 24 -1.86 4.34 -2.90
CA ASP A 24 -1.15 5.49 -2.36
C ASP A 24 -1.47 6.75 -3.16
N ASN A 25 -1.59 6.62 -4.48
CA ASN A 25 -1.99 7.75 -5.32
C ASN A 25 -3.40 8.21 -5.02
N ALA A 26 -4.31 7.28 -4.79
CA ALA A 26 -5.68 7.64 -4.45
C ALA A 26 -5.71 8.42 -3.13
N ILE A 27 -4.93 8.00 -2.15
CA ILE A 27 -4.86 8.70 -0.86
C ILE A 27 -4.30 10.11 -1.07
N LEU A 28 -3.19 10.22 -1.80
CA LEU A 28 -2.59 11.53 -2.08
C LEU A 28 -3.54 12.45 -2.80
N THR A 29 -4.23 11.91 -3.81
CA THR A 29 -5.16 12.70 -4.61
C THR A 29 -6.32 13.19 -3.76
N GLU A 30 -6.83 12.34 -2.89
CA GLU A 30 -7.95 12.74 -2.05
C GLU A 30 -7.51 13.77 -1.00
N LEU A 31 -6.31 13.65 -0.46
CA LEU A 31 -5.81 14.64 0.47
C LEU A 31 -5.64 16.00 -0.20
N ARG A 32 -5.18 15.99 -1.46
CA ARG A 32 -5.09 17.23 -2.22
C ARG A 32 -6.45 17.84 -2.48
N LEU A 33 -7.42 17.00 -2.80
CA LEU A 33 -8.78 17.45 -3.00
C LEU A 33 -9.33 18.10 -1.74
N CYS A 34 -9.11 17.46 -0.58
CA CYS A 34 -9.56 18.01 0.69
C CYS A 34 -8.93 19.38 0.95
N THR A 35 -7.65 19.50 0.68
CA THR A 35 -6.96 20.77 0.87
C THR A 35 -7.58 21.86 -0.01
N SER A 36 -7.78 21.55 -1.29
CA SER A 36 -8.37 22.51 -2.22
C SER A 36 -9.78 22.90 -1.81
N LEU A 37 -10.54 21.94 -1.32
CA LEU A 37 -11.92 22.23 -0.90
C LEU A 37 -11.96 23.12 0.32
N VAL A 38 -11.11 22.86 1.31
CA VAL A 38 -11.09 23.69 2.51
C VAL A 38 -10.65 25.12 2.16
N GLU A 39 -9.68 25.24 1.27
CA GLU A 39 -9.26 26.55 0.81
C GLU A 39 -10.40 27.28 0.10
N ALA A 40 -11.15 26.55 -0.71
CA ALA A 40 -12.31 27.15 -1.39
C ALA A 40 -13.41 27.53 -0.41
N PHE A 41 -13.65 26.70 0.61
CA PHE A 41 -14.64 27.02 1.64
C PHE A 41 -14.28 28.30 2.35
N GLU A 42 -13.02 28.45 2.68
CA GLU A 42 -12.56 29.63 3.37
C GLU A 42 -12.68 30.87 2.48
N ALA A 43 -12.25 30.76 1.25
CA ALA A 43 -12.29 31.89 0.33
C ALA A 43 -13.71 32.34 0.03
N ALA A 44 -14.66 31.43 -0.03
CA ALA A 44 -16.04 31.75 -0.35
C ALA A 44 -16.91 31.99 0.88
N ASP A 45 -16.34 31.82 2.08
CA ASP A 45 -17.06 31.99 3.33
C ASP A 45 -18.33 31.16 3.36
N LEU A 46 -18.19 29.86 3.04
CA LEU A 46 -19.34 29.00 2.95
C LEU A 46 -19.81 28.57 4.34
N PRO A 47 -21.09 28.24 4.48
CA PRO A 47 -21.63 27.84 5.79
C PRO A 47 -21.03 26.51 6.25
N ILE A 48 -20.91 26.36 7.54
CA ILE A 48 -20.28 25.20 8.13
C ILE A 48 -21.07 23.92 7.89
N GLY A 49 -22.42 23.99 7.92
CA GLY A 49 -23.24 22.78 7.83
C GLY A 49 -22.96 21.94 6.60
N PRO A 50 -23.17 22.49 5.40
CA PRO A 50 -22.93 21.69 4.18
C PRO A 50 -21.45 21.30 4.00
N THR A 51 -20.52 22.19 4.35
CA THR A 51 -19.11 21.89 4.18
C THR A 51 -18.66 20.81 5.17
N GLN A 52 -19.21 20.81 6.37
CA GLN A 52 -18.92 19.79 7.36
C GLN A 52 -19.36 18.41 6.84
N LYS A 53 -20.55 18.35 6.25
CA LYS A 53 -21.05 17.09 5.73
C LYS A 53 -20.19 16.58 4.60
N LEU A 54 -19.73 17.47 3.73
CA LEU A 54 -18.85 17.11 2.63
C LEU A 54 -17.52 16.56 3.16
N LEU A 55 -16.94 17.24 4.14
CA LEU A 55 -15.68 16.79 4.70
C LEU A 55 -15.82 15.43 5.40
N GLN A 56 -16.95 15.19 6.05
CA GLN A 56 -17.19 13.89 6.67
C GLN A 56 -17.28 12.79 5.64
N THR A 57 -17.93 13.05 4.51
CA THR A 57 -18.01 12.08 3.43
C THR A 57 -16.63 11.79 2.86
N LEU A 58 -15.82 12.83 2.65
CA LEU A 58 -14.46 12.66 2.15
C LEU A 58 -13.60 11.88 3.14
N SER A 59 -13.77 12.17 4.43
CA SER A 59 -13.03 11.44 5.46
C SER A 59 -13.38 9.97 5.46
N SER A 60 -14.65 9.65 5.27
CA SER A 60 -15.07 8.25 5.18
C SER A 60 -14.44 7.56 3.97
N GLY A 61 -14.41 8.24 2.83
CA GLY A 61 -13.75 7.68 1.65
C GLY A 61 -12.27 7.45 1.87
N LEU A 62 -11.60 8.41 2.52
CA LEU A 62 -10.19 8.26 2.83
C LEU A 62 -9.96 7.07 3.75
N SER A 63 -10.83 6.87 4.74
CA SER A 63 -10.73 5.72 5.63
C SER A 63 -10.81 4.41 4.87
N HIS A 64 -11.67 4.34 3.85
CA HIS A 64 -11.77 3.14 3.05
C HIS A 64 -10.51 2.88 2.24
N PHE A 65 -9.88 3.91 1.70
CA PHE A 65 -8.60 3.73 1.02
C PHE A 65 -7.54 3.23 1.99
N ILE A 66 -7.50 3.78 3.19
CA ILE A 66 -6.51 3.35 4.18
C ILE A 66 -6.76 1.91 4.60
N ALA A 67 -8.03 1.53 4.77
CA ALA A 67 -8.37 0.15 5.09
C ALA A 67 -7.94 -0.78 3.96
N GLY A 68 -8.18 -0.38 2.71
CA GLY A 68 -7.76 -1.17 1.56
C GLY A 68 -6.25 -1.32 1.50
N ARG A 69 -5.53 -0.27 1.87
CA ARG A 69 -4.07 -0.34 1.93
C ARG A 69 -3.62 -1.37 2.95
N GLY A 70 -4.30 -1.44 4.09
CA GLY A 70 -4.03 -2.45 5.10
C GLY A 70 -4.29 -3.85 4.61
N GLU A 71 -5.36 -4.02 3.82
CA GLU A 71 -5.67 -5.32 3.23
C GLU A 71 -4.63 -5.70 2.19
N MET A 72 -4.09 -4.75 1.46
CA MET A 72 -3.00 -5.04 0.53
C MET A 72 -1.75 -5.48 1.28
N ALA A 73 -1.48 -4.89 2.44
CA ALA A 73 -0.36 -5.36 3.25
C ALA A 73 -0.54 -6.81 3.65
N GLN A 74 -1.76 -7.19 4.00
CA GLN A 74 -2.06 -8.58 4.33
C GLN A 74 -1.89 -9.48 3.10
N THR A 75 -2.29 -9.00 1.95
CA THR A 75 -2.10 -9.74 0.70
C THR A 75 -0.61 -9.99 0.44
N VAL A 76 0.23 -8.99 0.66
CA VAL A 76 1.67 -9.15 0.47
C VAL A 76 2.22 -10.21 1.43
N ARG A 77 1.78 -10.20 2.68
CA ARG A 77 2.22 -11.21 3.64
C ARG A 77 1.83 -12.61 3.20
N THR A 78 0.61 -12.77 2.70
CA THR A 78 0.13 -14.06 2.24
C THR A 78 0.92 -14.53 1.02
N LEU A 79 1.16 -13.61 0.08
CA LEU A 79 1.95 -13.95 -1.10
C LEU A 79 3.38 -14.33 -0.73
N THR A 80 3.95 -13.65 0.24
CA THR A 80 5.28 -13.98 0.73
C THR A 80 5.31 -15.36 1.35
N ALA A 81 4.28 -15.72 2.09
CA ALA A 81 4.19 -17.06 2.67
C ALA A 81 4.07 -18.12 1.59
N ILE A 82 3.28 -17.86 0.55
CA ILE A 82 3.17 -18.79 -0.56
C ILE A 82 4.51 -18.94 -1.26
N LYS A 83 5.19 -17.83 -1.49
CA LYS A 83 6.51 -17.87 -2.13
C LYS A 83 7.49 -18.71 -1.32
N SER A 84 7.46 -18.56 0.00
CA SER A 84 8.36 -19.33 0.87
C SER A 84 8.15 -20.83 0.76
N GLY A 85 6.94 -21.26 0.45
CA GLY A 85 6.64 -22.68 0.28
C GLY A 85 6.71 -23.14 -1.17
N SER A 86 7.29 -22.35 -2.06
CA SER A 86 7.30 -22.68 -3.48
C SER A 86 8.72 -22.79 -3.99
N ASN A 87 8.82 -23.07 -5.28
CA ASN A 87 10.10 -23.15 -5.97
C ASN A 87 10.75 -21.79 -6.15
N LEU A 88 10.07 -20.70 -5.82
CA LEU A 88 10.60 -19.36 -6.00
C LEU A 88 11.07 -18.74 -4.69
N GLN A 89 11.30 -19.55 -3.68
CA GLN A 89 11.59 -19.02 -2.35
C GLN A 89 12.91 -18.21 -2.33
N GLU A 90 13.82 -18.51 -3.24
CA GLU A 90 15.09 -17.79 -3.28
C GLU A 90 15.06 -16.60 -4.25
N THR A 91 13.97 -16.39 -4.95
CA THR A 91 13.90 -15.36 -5.95
C THR A 91 13.48 -14.04 -5.32
N SER A 92 14.14 -12.95 -5.69
CA SER A 92 13.78 -11.63 -5.19
C SER A 92 12.98 -10.88 -6.24
N TYR A 93 11.89 -10.26 -5.83
CA TYR A 93 11.03 -9.53 -6.75
C TYR A 93 10.89 -8.06 -6.38
N ASN A 94 11.70 -7.58 -5.45
CA ASN A 94 11.64 -6.17 -5.06
C ASN A 94 10.27 -5.72 -4.59
N CYS A 95 9.55 -6.60 -3.91
CA CYS A 95 8.25 -6.22 -3.41
C CYS A 95 8.38 -5.27 -2.24
N PRO A 96 7.38 -4.43 -2.02
CA PRO A 96 7.39 -3.56 -0.86
C PRO A 96 7.46 -4.37 0.42
N THR A 97 8.19 -3.88 1.38
CA THR A 97 8.19 -4.55 2.66
C THR A 97 6.97 -4.12 3.43
N VAL A 98 6.41 -5.07 4.13
CA VAL A 98 5.31 -4.78 4.98
C VAL A 98 5.90 -4.68 6.34
N GLY A 99 5.99 -3.62 6.86
CA GLY A 99 6.65 -3.45 8.09
C GLY A 99 6.20 -4.31 9.14
N GLU A 100 6.95 -5.14 9.61
CA GLU A 100 6.64 -5.87 10.63
C GLU A 100 7.25 -5.28 11.74
N ALA A 101 7.15 -5.75 12.76
CA ALA A 101 7.78 -5.25 13.86
C ALA A 101 9.17 -5.07 13.54
N PRO A 102 9.68 -4.12 13.90
CA PRO A 102 10.98 -3.84 13.59
C PRO A 102 11.83 -4.81 14.18
N MET A 103 12.65 -5.18 13.54
CA MET A 103 13.55 -5.96 13.90
C MET A 103 14.47 -5.28 14.63
N PRO A 104 14.93 -5.74 15.43
CA PRO A 104 15.89 -5.15 16.14
C PRO A 104 17.00 -4.85 15.28
N SER A 105 17.32 -4.36 15.18
CA SER A 105 18.24 -4.07 14.40
C SER A 105 19.12 -4.67 13.82
N ARG A 106 19.47 -5.09 13.73
CA ARG A 106 20.21 -5.50 13.11
C ARG A 106 20.05 -5.71 11.99
N GLN A 107 19.82 -5.82 11.80
CA GLN A 107 19.77 -6.09 10.83
C GLN A 107 19.42 -6.00 9.86
N LEU A 108 19.37 -5.86 9.61
CA LEU A 108 19.08 -5.90 8.71
C LEU A 108 18.97 -6.25 7.77
N PRO A 109 19.01 -6.42 7.48
CA PRO A 109 18.89 -6.56 6.48
C PRO A 109 18.26 -7.10 5.75
N ILE A 110 17.92 -7.51 5.78
CA ILE A 110 17.41 -7.99 5.23
C ILE A 110 16.76 -8.35 4.45
N ARG A 111 16.30 -8.81 4.10
CA ARG A 111 15.78 -9.10 3.36
C ARG A 111 14.71 -9.45 3.14
N GLU A 112 14.09 -9.61 2.84
CA GLU A 112 13.17 -9.87 2.70
C GLU A 112 12.49 -10.40 1.92
N THR A 113 12.07 -10.74 1.62
CA THR A 113 11.16 -11.45 1.20
C THR A 113 10.70 -11.01 -0.04
N CYS A 114 9.71 -10.66 -0.28
CA CYS A 114 9.51 -10.22 -1.48
C CYS A 114 10.45 -9.20 -1.52
N THR A 115 11.30 -9.29 -0.87
CA THR A 115 12.08 -8.43 -0.76
C THR A 115 13.17 -8.35 -1.15
N THR A 116 13.61 -8.04 -1.08
CA THR A 116 14.58 -7.95 -1.38
C THR A 116 15.35 -7.23 -1.29
N PRO A 117 15.67 -7.11 -1.40
CA PRO A 117 16.59 -6.60 -1.18
C PRO A 117 16.64 -5.32 -1.46
N SER A 118 16.63 -5.08 -1.51
CA SER A 118 16.74 -4.14 -1.84
C SER A 118 16.26 -3.17 -1.50
N PHE A 119 15.98 -2.84 -1.18
CA PHE A 119 15.61 -1.97 -0.96
C PHE A 119 16.13 -1.51 -0.50
N GLY A 120 16.47 -1.73 -0.58
CA GLY A 120 17.17 -1.48 -0.16
C GLY A 120 17.03 -0.89 -0.07
#